data_5bf7643824dd488a1ef5b9e5a628fb0d
#
_entry.id   5bf7643824dd488a1ef5b9e5a628fb0d
#
_cell.length_a   1.000
_cell.length_b   1.000
_cell.length_c   1.000
_cell.angle_alpha   90.00
_cell.angle_beta   90.00
_cell.angle_gamma   90.00
#
_symmetry.space_group_name_H-M   'P 1'
#
loop_
_entity.id
_entity.type
_entity.pdbx_description
1 polymer ?
#
loop_
_entity_poly.entity_id
_entity_poly.type
_entity_poly.pdbx_seq_one_letter_code
_entity_poly.pdbx_strand_id
1 'polypeptide(L)'
;MIKKILTAILLLPTLLYAQINTERVMTIARNALYFEDYVLSIQYFNQVINAKPYLYEPYFFRGLAKINLDDYQGAESDCDAAIQRNPFVVGAYQIRGLARIRQNKFDEAIEDYKTAIKYDPENVVLWHNLSLCHIQKEDYEAAKEDLGTLLTIAPRYTRAYLMRGEVSLKQNDTIQALRDFDKAIDMDRYDPDGWGARAIVRLQQGKYKEAEADLDQSIHLSAKNAGNYINRALARFHQNNLRGAMSDYDLALDIDPNNFLGHYNRGLLRAQVGDDNRAIEDFDFVLKMEPDNMMATFNRGLLRAQTGDYRGAISDYSKVIAEYPNFMAGYYQRAEARKKIGDHKGAEQDEFKIMKMQIDKRNGVSSGDKKEGDDSKDVADNSS
;
A
#
# COMPACT_ATOMS: atom_id res chain seq x y z
N MET A 1 -60.40 12.76 73.81
CA MET A 1 -59.41 13.39 72.93
C MET A 1 -58.57 12.29 72.29
N ILE A 2 -58.96 11.80 71.11
CA ILE A 2 -58.29 10.73 70.38
C ILE A 2 -57.35 11.38 69.41
N LYS A 3 -56.05 11.26 69.67
CA LYS A 3 -55.01 11.67 68.70
C LYS A 3 -54.98 10.65 67.55
N LYS A 4 -55.45 11.06 66.39
CA LYS A 4 -55.24 10.32 65.12
C LYS A 4 -53.81 10.48 64.77
N ILE A 5 -53.04 9.38 64.89
CA ILE A 5 -51.73 9.26 64.31
C ILE A 5 -51.94 8.92 62.81
N LEU A 6 -51.76 9.92 61.98
CA LEU A 6 -51.76 9.77 60.55
C LEU A 6 -50.36 9.17 60.14
N THR A 7 -50.33 7.87 60.03
CA THR A 7 -49.14 7.20 59.45
C THR A 7 -49.14 7.50 57.96
N ALA A 8 -48.39 8.51 57.55
CA ALA A 8 -48.05 8.68 56.11
C ALA A 8 -47.19 7.52 55.67
N ILE A 9 -47.83 6.55 55.02
CA ILE A 9 -47.14 5.56 54.24
C ILE A 9 -46.58 6.30 53.01
N LEU A 10 -45.30 6.67 53.06
CA LEU A 10 -44.54 7.07 51.93
C LEU A 10 -44.46 5.83 51.02
N LEU A 11 -45.42 5.75 50.10
CA LEU A 11 -45.26 4.94 48.88
C LEU A 11 -44.12 5.57 48.10
N LEU A 12 -42.88 5.15 48.40
CA LEU A 12 -41.79 5.20 47.45
C LEU A 12 -42.28 4.47 46.19
N PRO A 13 -42.37 5.14 45.05
CA PRO A 13 -42.51 4.37 43.83
C PRO A 13 -41.30 3.50 43.75
N THR A 14 -41.41 2.25 44.15
CA THR A 14 -40.53 1.21 43.68
C THR A 14 -40.76 1.23 42.17
N LEU A 15 -39.92 2.02 41.49
CA LEU A 15 -39.63 1.81 40.10
C LEU A 15 -39.21 0.34 40.04
N LEU A 16 -40.18 -0.53 39.74
CA LEU A 16 -39.92 -1.83 39.17
C LEU A 16 -39.18 -1.54 37.85
N TYR A 17 -37.89 -1.32 37.97
CA TYR A 17 -37.02 -1.58 36.83
C TYR A 17 -37.28 -3.06 36.57
N ALA A 18 -38.08 -3.32 35.54
CA ALA A 18 -38.21 -4.66 35.01
C ALA A 18 -36.78 -5.16 34.86
N GLN A 19 -36.42 -6.10 35.73
CA GLN A 19 -35.03 -6.58 35.78
C GLN A 19 -34.72 -7.14 34.42
N ILE A 20 -34.03 -6.31 33.61
CA ILE A 20 -33.70 -6.67 32.23
C ILE A 20 -33.01 -8.03 32.33
N ASN A 21 -33.58 -9.03 31.67
CA ASN A 21 -32.91 -10.31 31.57
C ASN A 21 -31.66 -10.12 30.69
N THR A 22 -30.56 -9.75 31.33
CA THR A 22 -29.31 -9.40 30.67
C THR A 22 -28.75 -10.57 29.85
N GLU A 23 -29.02 -11.82 30.20
CA GLU A 23 -28.58 -13.00 29.42
C GLU A 23 -29.34 -13.08 28.09
N ARG A 24 -30.66 -12.86 28.13
CA ARG A 24 -31.48 -12.82 26.91
C ARG A 24 -31.08 -11.65 26.02
N VAL A 25 -30.85 -10.46 26.58
CA VAL A 25 -30.42 -9.27 25.82
C VAL A 25 -29.04 -9.50 25.21
N MET A 26 -28.12 -10.12 25.97
CA MET A 26 -26.80 -10.50 25.49
C MET A 26 -26.86 -11.49 24.31
N THR A 27 -27.77 -12.45 24.38
CA THR A 27 -27.99 -13.42 23.28
C THR A 27 -28.53 -12.71 22.04
N ILE A 28 -29.50 -11.78 22.20
CA ILE A 28 -30.03 -10.99 21.07
C ILE A 28 -28.92 -10.13 20.46
N ALA A 29 -28.10 -9.48 21.29
CA ALA A 29 -27.00 -8.65 20.84
C ALA A 29 -25.96 -9.47 20.02
N ARG A 30 -25.60 -10.66 20.50
CA ARG A 30 -24.67 -11.57 19.78
C ARG A 30 -25.28 -12.06 18.48
N ASN A 31 -26.58 -12.38 18.45
CA ASN A 31 -27.27 -12.78 17.23
C ASN A 31 -27.27 -11.64 16.20
N ALA A 32 -27.59 -10.40 16.63
CA ALA A 32 -27.51 -9.24 15.76
C ALA A 32 -26.09 -9.05 15.20
N LEU A 33 -25.06 -9.21 16.04
CA LEU A 33 -23.68 -9.18 15.61
C LEU A 33 -23.34 -10.26 14.58
N TYR A 34 -23.80 -11.49 14.80
CA TYR A 34 -23.60 -12.62 13.89
C TYR A 34 -24.27 -12.41 12.52
N PHE A 35 -25.45 -11.77 12.51
CA PHE A 35 -26.15 -11.41 11.28
C PHE A 35 -25.74 -10.04 10.72
N GLU A 36 -24.59 -9.50 11.18
CA GLU A 36 -24.00 -8.25 10.71
C GLU A 36 -24.87 -7.00 10.94
N ASP A 37 -25.92 -7.08 11.78
CA ASP A 37 -26.66 -5.90 12.24
C ASP A 37 -25.91 -5.23 13.40
N TYR A 38 -24.80 -4.58 13.04
CA TYR A 38 -23.88 -3.99 14.02
C TYR A 38 -24.54 -2.88 14.83
N VAL A 39 -25.40 -2.08 14.22
CA VAL A 39 -26.09 -0.96 14.90
C VAL A 39 -27.03 -1.50 15.98
N LEU A 40 -27.87 -2.48 15.64
CA LEU A 40 -28.76 -3.14 16.58
C LEU A 40 -28.00 -3.86 17.69
N SER A 41 -26.91 -4.53 17.32
CA SER A 41 -26.01 -5.20 18.26
C SER A 41 -25.46 -4.23 19.32
N ILE A 42 -24.95 -3.07 18.88
CA ILE A 42 -24.46 -2.01 19.77
C ILE A 42 -25.56 -1.51 20.73
N GLN A 43 -26.77 -1.32 20.24
CA GLN A 43 -27.90 -0.89 21.07
C GLN A 43 -28.19 -1.88 22.20
N TYR A 44 -28.19 -3.18 21.92
CA TYR A 44 -28.43 -4.20 22.93
C TYR A 44 -27.21 -4.36 23.86
N PHE A 45 -25.97 -4.27 23.40
CA PHE A 45 -24.81 -4.25 24.29
C PHE A 45 -24.82 -3.05 25.22
N ASN A 46 -25.28 -1.87 24.76
CA ASN A 46 -25.47 -0.71 25.62
C ASN A 46 -26.46 -0.99 26.77
N GLN A 47 -27.57 -1.70 26.50
CA GLN A 47 -28.53 -2.08 27.54
C GLN A 47 -27.88 -3.03 28.57
N VAL A 48 -27.07 -4.00 28.13
CA VAL A 48 -26.35 -4.91 29.04
C VAL A 48 -25.32 -4.15 29.87
N ILE A 49 -24.55 -3.25 29.24
CA ILE A 49 -23.55 -2.43 29.94
C ILE A 49 -24.19 -1.53 31.00
N ASN A 50 -25.33 -0.91 30.68
CA ASN A 50 -26.05 -0.06 31.64
C ASN A 50 -26.58 -0.87 32.85
N ALA A 51 -26.99 -2.12 32.62
CA ALA A 51 -27.51 -2.98 33.68
C ALA A 51 -26.39 -3.67 34.49
N LYS A 52 -25.31 -4.06 33.84
CA LYS A 52 -24.18 -4.79 34.43
C LYS A 52 -22.82 -4.27 33.90
N PRO A 53 -22.38 -3.08 34.32
CA PRO A 53 -21.18 -2.43 33.81
C PRO A 53 -19.87 -3.12 34.18
N TYR A 54 -19.91 -4.11 35.07
CA TYR A 54 -18.75 -4.87 35.49
C TYR A 54 -18.40 -6.07 34.59
N LEU A 55 -19.31 -6.46 33.68
CA LEU A 55 -19.05 -7.53 32.72
C LEU A 55 -18.11 -7.03 31.62
N TYR A 56 -17.14 -7.85 31.21
CA TYR A 56 -16.21 -7.51 30.11
C TYR A 56 -16.81 -7.81 28.75
N GLU A 57 -17.62 -8.88 28.63
CA GLU A 57 -18.11 -9.42 27.36
C GLU A 57 -18.89 -8.38 26.52
N PRO A 58 -19.84 -7.61 27.09
CA PRO A 58 -20.59 -6.66 26.27
C PRO A 58 -19.71 -5.54 25.72
N TYR A 59 -18.64 -5.12 26.41
CA TYR A 59 -17.68 -4.18 25.88
C TYR A 59 -16.86 -4.81 24.75
N PHE A 60 -16.35 -6.02 24.95
CA PHE A 60 -15.62 -6.75 23.92
C PHE A 60 -16.43 -6.90 22.64
N PHE A 61 -17.66 -7.42 22.72
CA PHE A 61 -18.50 -7.61 21.54
C PHE A 61 -18.96 -6.28 20.92
N ARG A 62 -19.16 -5.23 21.72
CA ARG A 62 -19.45 -3.90 21.19
C ARG A 62 -18.26 -3.30 20.47
N GLY A 63 -17.05 -3.50 20.96
CA GLY A 63 -15.81 -3.16 20.26
C GLY A 63 -15.70 -3.89 18.92
N LEU A 64 -16.05 -5.18 18.87
CA LEU A 64 -16.10 -5.96 17.62
C LEU A 64 -17.17 -5.42 16.65
N ALA A 65 -18.34 -5.00 17.14
CA ALA A 65 -19.36 -4.38 16.28
C ALA A 65 -18.88 -3.03 15.72
N LYS A 66 -18.23 -2.20 16.55
CA LYS A 66 -17.73 -0.88 16.16
C LYS A 66 -16.64 -0.94 15.13
N ILE A 67 -15.71 -1.91 15.20
CA ILE A 67 -14.64 -2.04 14.22
C ILE A 67 -15.20 -2.35 12.81
N ASN A 68 -16.30 -3.10 12.73
CA ASN A 68 -16.99 -3.36 11.48
C ASN A 68 -17.79 -2.17 10.94
N LEU A 69 -17.98 -1.14 11.74
CA LEU A 69 -18.57 0.16 11.36
C LEU A 69 -17.50 1.25 11.19
N ASP A 70 -16.22 0.88 11.13
CA ASP A 70 -15.07 1.78 11.03
C ASP A 70 -14.94 2.78 12.22
N ASP A 71 -15.66 2.54 13.35
CA ASP A 71 -15.48 3.29 14.59
C ASP A 71 -14.28 2.74 15.38
N TYR A 72 -13.08 3.01 14.88
CA TYR A 72 -11.83 2.48 15.44
C TYR A 72 -11.52 3.04 16.83
N GLN A 73 -11.84 4.31 17.09
CA GLN A 73 -11.64 4.93 18.40
C GLN A 73 -12.62 4.37 19.44
N GLY A 74 -13.87 4.19 19.06
CA GLY A 74 -14.87 3.57 19.91
C GLY A 74 -14.58 2.09 20.17
N ALA A 75 -14.03 1.36 19.19
CA ALA A 75 -13.61 -0.03 19.35
C ALA A 75 -12.41 -0.13 20.32
N GLU A 76 -11.39 0.73 20.19
CA GLU A 76 -10.24 0.81 21.09
C GLU A 76 -10.70 1.07 22.53
N SER A 77 -11.55 2.06 22.76
CA SER A 77 -12.10 2.40 24.08
C SER A 77 -12.88 1.25 24.72
N ASP A 78 -13.69 0.54 23.94
CA ASP A 78 -14.46 -0.61 24.42
C ASP A 78 -13.54 -1.80 24.75
N CYS A 79 -12.51 -2.05 23.96
CA CYS A 79 -11.52 -3.06 24.26
C CYS A 79 -10.71 -2.71 25.54
N ASP A 80 -10.34 -1.44 25.73
CA ASP A 80 -9.74 -0.97 26.98
C ASP A 80 -10.62 -1.30 28.19
N ALA A 81 -11.92 -1.00 28.09
CA ALA A 81 -12.88 -1.29 29.14
C ALA A 81 -13.05 -2.80 29.39
N ALA A 82 -12.97 -3.63 28.34
CA ALA A 82 -13.01 -5.08 28.47
C ALA A 82 -11.74 -5.63 29.15
N ILE A 83 -10.56 -5.19 28.70
CA ILE A 83 -9.25 -5.60 29.24
C ILE A 83 -9.09 -5.19 30.70
N GLN A 84 -9.54 -3.99 31.07
CA GLN A 84 -9.54 -3.53 32.47
C GLN A 84 -10.33 -4.47 33.39
N ARG A 85 -11.42 -5.07 32.88
CA ARG A 85 -12.28 -5.98 33.64
C ARG A 85 -11.78 -7.42 33.61
N ASN A 86 -11.22 -7.83 32.52
CA ASN A 86 -10.62 -9.14 32.35
C ASN A 86 -9.38 -9.05 31.45
N PRO A 87 -8.16 -9.02 32.00
CA PRO A 87 -6.92 -8.88 31.24
C PRO A 87 -6.51 -10.13 30.47
N PHE A 88 -7.25 -11.23 30.59
CA PHE A 88 -6.93 -12.49 29.90
C PHE A 88 -7.73 -12.71 28.61
N VAL A 89 -8.48 -11.72 28.17
CA VAL A 89 -9.31 -11.82 26.94
C VAL A 89 -8.46 -11.55 25.71
N VAL A 90 -7.89 -12.60 25.13
CA VAL A 90 -7.05 -12.53 23.91
C VAL A 90 -7.71 -11.74 22.79
N GLY A 91 -9.00 -12.02 22.52
CA GLY A 91 -9.76 -11.31 21.46
C GLY A 91 -9.87 -9.80 21.68
N ALA A 92 -9.85 -9.31 22.94
CA ALA A 92 -9.91 -7.87 23.17
C ALA A 92 -8.59 -7.17 22.78
N TYR A 93 -7.44 -7.79 23.04
CA TYR A 93 -6.15 -7.30 22.53
C TYR A 93 -6.09 -7.37 21.00
N GLN A 94 -6.58 -8.47 20.42
CA GLN A 94 -6.61 -8.63 18.96
C GLN A 94 -7.44 -7.52 18.28
N ILE A 95 -8.63 -7.23 18.78
CA ILE A 95 -9.50 -6.18 18.22
C ILE A 95 -8.91 -4.79 18.46
N ARG A 96 -8.36 -4.55 19.67
CA ARG A 96 -7.70 -3.28 19.97
C ARG A 96 -6.48 -3.06 19.06
N GLY A 97 -5.65 -4.07 18.88
CA GLY A 97 -4.52 -4.04 17.95
C GLY A 97 -4.97 -3.74 16.52
N LEU A 98 -6.04 -4.38 16.05
CA LEU A 98 -6.60 -4.10 14.71
C LEU A 98 -7.12 -2.67 14.61
N ALA A 99 -7.85 -2.18 15.62
CA ALA A 99 -8.31 -0.79 15.67
C ALA A 99 -7.14 0.21 15.65
N ARG A 100 -6.03 -0.12 16.31
CA ARG A 100 -4.80 0.68 16.34
C ARG A 100 -4.07 0.68 14.99
N ILE A 101 -4.01 -0.46 14.29
CA ILE A 101 -3.49 -0.52 12.91
C ILE A 101 -4.26 0.45 12.01
N ARG A 102 -5.60 0.43 12.07
CA ARG A 102 -6.44 1.33 11.28
C ARG A 102 -6.28 2.82 11.62
N GLN A 103 -5.70 3.12 12.78
CA GLN A 103 -5.34 4.47 13.23
C GLN A 103 -3.85 4.79 13.03
N ASN A 104 -3.08 3.92 12.36
CA ASN A 104 -1.62 4.01 12.17
C ASN A 104 -0.81 4.01 13.50
N LYS A 105 -1.39 3.46 14.58
CA LYS A 105 -0.74 3.31 15.90
C LYS A 105 -0.04 1.94 15.95
N PHE A 106 1.00 1.76 15.15
CA PHE A 106 1.63 0.45 14.96
C PHE A 106 2.36 -0.05 16.20
N ASP A 107 3.02 0.82 16.97
CA ASP A 107 3.74 0.44 18.18
C ASP A 107 2.81 -0.11 19.24
N GLU A 108 1.70 0.56 19.46
CA GLU A 108 0.68 0.14 20.43
C GLU A 108 -0.02 -1.15 19.98
N ALA A 109 -0.20 -1.34 18.66
CA ALA A 109 -0.75 -2.57 18.10
C ALA A 109 0.22 -3.76 18.31
N ILE A 110 1.53 -3.57 18.12
CA ILE A 110 2.57 -4.57 18.37
C ILE A 110 2.53 -5.03 19.82
N GLU A 111 2.41 -4.12 20.80
CA GLU A 111 2.32 -4.48 22.21
C GLU A 111 1.04 -5.29 22.53
N ASP A 112 -0.07 -4.96 21.87
CA ASP A 112 -1.31 -5.72 22.01
C ASP A 112 -1.16 -7.15 21.47
N TYR A 113 -0.62 -7.31 20.26
CA TYR A 113 -0.40 -8.65 19.67
C TYR A 113 0.62 -9.46 20.46
N LYS A 114 1.72 -8.86 20.90
CA LYS A 114 2.69 -9.53 21.77
C LYS A 114 2.06 -10.00 23.10
N THR A 115 1.15 -9.18 23.66
CA THR A 115 0.43 -9.55 24.88
C THR A 115 -0.57 -10.68 24.60
N ALA A 116 -1.32 -10.62 23.51
CA ALA A 116 -2.25 -11.67 23.11
C ALA A 116 -1.52 -13.01 22.86
N ILE A 117 -0.37 -12.98 22.18
CA ILE A 117 0.47 -14.16 21.89
C ILE A 117 0.97 -14.85 23.17
N LYS A 118 1.24 -14.11 24.25
CA LYS A 118 1.60 -14.73 25.55
C LYS A 118 0.51 -15.64 26.08
N TYR A 119 -0.76 -15.35 25.79
CA TYR A 119 -1.90 -16.15 26.25
C TYR A 119 -2.33 -17.21 25.22
N ASP A 120 -2.09 -16.97 23.93
CA ASP A 120 -2.46 -17.86 22.83
C ASP A 120 -1.36 -17.88 21.77
N PRO A 121 -0.22 -18.59 22.04
CA PRO A 121 0.96 -18.57 21.18
C PRO A 121 0.80 -19.31 19.85
N GLU A 122 -0.22 -20.17 19.71
CA GLU A 122 -0.49 -20.92 18.48
C GLU A 122 -1.49 -20.23 17.57
N ASN A 123 -1.96 -19.05 17.93
CA ASN A 123 -2.95 -18.30 17.16
C ASN A 123 -2.32 -17.65 15.92
N VAL A 124 -2.57 -18.25 14.79
CA VAL A 124 -2.08 -17.81 13.46
C VAL A 124 -2.42 -16.35 13.14
N VAL A 125 -3.62 -15.90 13.55
CA VAL A 125 -4.08 -14.53 13.25
C VAL A 125 -3.27 -13.48 14.00
N LEU A 126 -2.85 -13.79 15.23
CA LEU A 126 -2.03 -12.86 16.01
C LEU A 126 -0.65 -12.66 15.39
N TRP A 127 0.01 -13.76 15.00
CA TRP A 127 1.32 -13.71 14.33
C TRP A 127 1.23 -13.03 12.97
N HIS A 128 0.16 -13.30 12.20
CA HIS A 128 -0.09 -12.62 10.94
C HIS A 128 -0.20 -11.10 11.12
N ASN A 129 -1.02 -10.64 12.07
CA ASN A 129 -1.21 -9.21 12.28
C ASN A 129 0.02 -8.54 12.90
N LEU A 130 0.78 -9.26 13.77
CA LEU A 130 2.05 -8.76 14.29
C LEU A 130 3.05 -8.54 13.16
N SER A 131 3.19 -9.52 12.26
CA SER A 131 4.08 -9.38 11.09
C SER A 131 3.68 -8.23 10.16
N LEU A 132 2.37 -8.01 9.96
CA LEU A 132 1.88 -6.84 9.22
C LEU A 132 2.30 -5.52 9.89
N CYS A 133 2.22 -5.42 11.21
CA CYS A 133 2.67 -4.22 11.93
C CYS A 133 4.17 -3.97 11.71
N HIS A 134 5.00 -5.02 11.80
CA HIS A 134 6.43 -4.88 11.55
C HIS A 134 6.73 -4.51 10.10
N ILE A 135 5.99 -5.07 9.12
CA ILE A 135 6.12 -4.67 7.70
C ILE A 135 5.79 -3.19 7.50
N GLN A 136 4.70 -2.70 8.10
CA GLN A 136 4.30 -1.29 7.99
C GLN A 136 5.31 -0.33 8.64
N LYS A 137 6.07 -0.81 9.62
CA LYS A 137 7.18 -0.07 10.24
C LYS A 137 8.52 -0.27 9.53
N GLU A 138 8.53 -1.02 8.43
CA GLU A 138 9.75 -1.39 7.71
C GLU A 138 10.78 -2.17 8.57
N ASP A 139 10.32 -2.75 9.70
CA ASP A 139 11.12 -3.65 10.51
C ASP A 139 11.08 -5.07 9.90
N TYR A 140 11.78 -5.21 8.79
CA TYR A 140 11.74 -6.42 7.97
C TYR A 140 12.35 -7.64 8.66
N GLU A 141 13.32 -7.46 9.56
CA GLU A 141 13.89 -8.57 10.34
C GLU A 141 12.86 -9.14 11.30
N ALA A 142 12.21 -8.30 12.10
CA ALA A 142 11.15 -8.74 13.01
C ALA A 142 9.97 -9.37 12.24
N ALA A 143 9.58 -8.80 11.09
CA ALA A 143 8.54 -9.37 10.25
C ALA A 143 8.89 -10.79 9.75
N LYS A 144 10.13 -11.04 9.34
CA LYS A 144 10.60 -12.37 8.91
C LYS A 144 10.60 -13.39 10.08
N GLU A 145 10.98 -12.97 11.27
CA GLU A 145 10.93 -13.82 12.47
C GLU A 145 9.50 -14.22 12.82
N ASP A 146 8.57 -13.26 12.81
CA ASP A 146 7.15 -13.52 13.06
C ASP A 146 6.56 -14.48 12.02
N LEU A 147 6.82 -14.21 10.72
CA LEU A 147 6.35 -15.06 9.62
C LEU A 147 7.01 -16.46 9.69
N GLY A 148 8.26 -16.56 10.10
CA GLY A 148 8.95 -17.83 10.36
C GLY A 148 8.26 -18.62 11.44
N THR A 149 7.90 -17.97 12.57
CA THR A 149 7.16 -18.58 13.66
C THR A 149 5.76 -19.02 13.23
N LEU A 150 5.05 -18.13 12.51
CA LEU A 150 3.74 -18.45 11.94
C LEU A 150 3.80 -19.70 11.04
N LEU A 151 4.80 -19.81 10.17
CA LEU A 151 4.98 -20.95 9.28
C LEU A 151 5.40 -22.23 10.01
N THR A 152 5.97 -22.12 11.21
CA THR A 152 6.23 -23.28 12.09
C THR A 152 4.91 -23.80 12.69
N ILE A 153 4.01 -22.89 13.10
CA ILE A 153 2.68 -23.21 13.64
C ILE A 153 1.74 -23.71 12.54
N ALA A 154 1.73 -23.00 11.41
CA ALA A 154 0.84 -23.27 10.28
C ALA A 154 1.61 -23.40 8.95
N PRO A 155 2.27 -24.55 8.69
CA PRO A 155 3.12 -24.73 7.50
C PRO A 155 2.37 -24.67 6.16
N ARG A 156 1.03 -24.66 6.18
CA ARG A 156 0.18 -24.57 4.98
C ARG A 156 -0.49 -23.21 4.81
N TYR A 157 -0.09 -22.23 5.59
CA TYR A 157 -0.64 -20.87 5.48
C TYR A 157 0.05 -20.11 4.33
N THR A 158 -0.48 -20.25 3.13
CA THR A 158 0.09 -19.75 1.87
C THR A 158 0.42 -18.26 1.93
N ARG A 159 -0.47 -17.45 2.54
CA ARG A 159 -0.28 -16.00 2.66
C ARG A 159 1.03 -15.61 3.38
N ALA A 160 1.45 -16.40 4.38
CA ALA A 160 2.71 -16.11 5.09
C ALA A 160 3.95 -16.32 4.21
N TYR A 161 3.93 -17.27 3.29
CA TYR A 161 5.02 -17.41 2.31
C TYR A 161 5.06 -16.20 1.37
N LEU A 162 3.91 -15.74 0.86
CA LEU A 162 3.85 -14.54 0.03
C LEU A 162 4.41 -13.33 0.77
N MET A 163 3.94 -13.06 1.99
CA MET A 163 4.41 -11.95 2.80
C MET A 163 5.92 -12.04 3.10
N ARG A 164 6.44 -13.23 3.44
CA ARG A 164 7.87 -13.40 3.71
C ARG A 164 8.72 -13.23 2.45
N GLY A 165 8.22 -13.68 1.32
CA GLY A 165 8.84 -13.45 0.02
C GLY A 165 8.90 -11.95 -0.33
N GLU A 166 7.81 -11.22 -0.13
CA GLU A 166 7.74 -9.76 -0.34
C GLU A 166 8.74 -9.02 0.57
N VAL A 167 8.77 -9.36 1.85
CA VAL A 167 9.75 -8.80 2.81
C VAL A 167 11.17 -9.12 2.38
N SER A 168 11.44 -10.34 1.91
CA SER A 168 12.75 -10.73 1.42
C SER A 168 13.17 -9.90 0.19
N LEU A 169 12.22 -9.56 -0.69
CA LEU A 169 12.49 -8.66 -1.82
C LEU A 169 12.88 -7.24 -1.36
N LYS A 170 12.19 -6.69 -0.35
CA LYS A 170 12.55 -5.38 0.22
C LYS A 170 13.98 -5.37 0.78
N GLN A 171 14.47 -6.52 1.22
CA GLN A 171 15.85 -6.72 1.69
C GLN A 171 16.82 -7.14 0.58
N ASN A 172 16.39 -7.16 -0.69
CA ASN A 172 17.15 -7.65 -1.84
C ASN A 172 17.55 -9.14 -1.75
N ASP A 173 16.91 -9.94 -0.89
CA ASP A 173 17.11 -11.39 -0.81
C ASP A 173 16.19 -12.10 -1.84
N THR A 174 16.56 -11.97 -3.10
CA THR A 174 15.80 -12.56 -4.22
C THR A 174 15.77 -14.08 -4.18
N ILE A 175 16.75 -14.73 -3.54
CA ILE A 175 16.82 -16.18 -3.43
C ILE A 175 15.74 -16.68 -2.48
N GLN A 176 15.61 -16.07 -1.29
CA GLN A 176 14.58 -16.45 -0.34
C GLN A 176 13.20 -16.10 -0.88
N ALA A 177 13.04 -14.94 -1.52
CA ALA A 177 11.79 -14.54 -2.15
C ALA A 177 11.29 -15.59 -3.16
N LEU A 178 12.15 -16.06 -4.08
CA LEU A 178 11.77 -17.08 -5.05
C LEU A 178 11.38 -18.40 -4.38
N ARG A 179 12.10 -18.85 -3.33
CA ARG A 179 11.74 -20.06 -2.58
C ARG A 179 10.35 -19.97 -1.96
N ASP A 180 10.03 -18.82 -1.41
CA ASP A 180 8.74 -18.60 -0.75
C ASP A 180 7.61 -18.50 -1.78
N PHE A 181 7.81 -17.80 -2.91
CA PHE A 181 6.81 -17.74 -3.97
C PHE A 181 6.60 -19.08 -4.67
N ASP A 182 7.67 -19.85 -4.92
CA ASP A 182 7.56 -21.23 -5.43
C ASP A 182 6.73 -22.09 -4.46
N LYS A 183 6.98 -21.95 -3.14
CA LYS A 183 6.24 -22.68 -2.12
C LYS A 183 4.77 -22.28 -2.07
N ALA A 184 4.45 -20.99 -2.20
CA ALA A 184 3.08 -20.49 -2.27
C ALA A 184 2.35 -21.07 -3.49
N ILE A 185 2.96 -21.04 -4.67
CA ILE A 185 2.41 -21.60 -5.90
C ILE A 185 2.20 -23.12 -5.81
N ASP A 186 3.13 -23.85 -5.20
CA ASP A 186 3.00 -25.30 -5.01
C ASP A 186 1.82 -25.66 -4.09
N MET A 187 1.53 -24.80 -3.12
CA MET A 187 0.42 -24.98 -2.18
C MET A 187 -0.93 -24.59 -2.77
N ASP A 188 -0.97 -23.48 -3.49
CA ASP A 188 -2.16 -23.00 -4.15
C ASP A 188 -1.84 -22.46 -5.56
N ARG A 189 -2.04 -23.29 -6.56
CA ARG A 189 -1.82 -22.95 -7.97
C ARG A 189 -2.88 -22.03 -8.55
N TYR A 190 -3.99 -21.85 -7.83
CA TYR A 190 -5.11 -21.02 -8.26
C TYR A 190 -5.07 -19.63 -7.63
N ASP A 191 -4.12 -19.37 -6.73
CA ASP A 191 -3.86 -18.05 -6.22
C ASP A 191 -3.01 -17.24 -7.24
N PRO A 192 -3.54 -16.13 -7.82
CA PRO A 192 -2.80 -15.33 -8.80
C PRO A 192 -1.60 -14.61 -8.19
N ASP A 193 -1.60 -14.34 -6.87
CA ASP A 193 -0.61 -13.50 -6.21
C ASP A 193 0.78 -14.14 -6.22
N GLY A 194 0.86 -15.45 -6.02
CA GLY A 194 2.14 -16.18 -6.07
C GLY A 194 2.83 -16.09 -7.43
N TRP A 195 2.06 -16.24 -8.50
CA TRP A 195 2.57 -16.11 -9.87
C TRP A 195 3.02 -14.69 -10.17
N GLY A 196 2.19 -13.69 -9.82
CA GLY A 196 2.53 -12.27 -10.00
C GLY A 196 3.79 -11.86 -9.24
N ALA A 197 3.90 -12.25 -7.98
CA ALA A 197 5.06 -11.95 -7.14
C ALA A 197 6.34 -12.58 -7.67
N ARG A 198 6.30 -13.86 -8.11
CA ARG A 198 7.46 -14.51 -8.72
C ARG A 198 7.89 -13.86 -10.02
N ALA A 199 6.92 -13.41 -10.82
CA ALA A 199 7.20 -12.72 -12.07
C ALA A 199 7.99 -11.42 -11.85
N ILE A 200 7.67 -10.65 -10.81
CA ILE A 200 8.40 -9.41 -10.45
C ILE A 200 9.89 -9.73 -10.22
N VAL A 201 10.19 -10.77 -9.46
CA VAL A 201 11.60 -11.19 -9.24
C VAL A 201 12.28 -11.58 -10.54
N ARG A 202 11.57 -12.31 -11.40
CA ARG A 202 12.09 -12.72 -12.71
C ARG A 202 12.36 -11.54 -13.63
N LEU A 203 11.50 -10.51 -13.60
CA LEU A 203 11.74 -9.24 -14.31
C LEU A 203 13.02 -8.56 -13.83
N GLN A 204 13.23 -8.44 -12.53
CA GLN A 204 14.44 -7.86 -11.94
C GLN A 204 15.71 -8.65 -12.32
N GLN A 205 15.57 -9.96 -12.49
CA GLN A 205 16.68 -10.82 -12.97
C GLN A 205 16.88 -10.81 -14.48
N GLY A 206 16.08 -10.08 -15.26
CA GLY A 206 16.11 -10.09 -16.72
C GLY A 206 15.58 -11.39 -17.36
N LYS A 207 14.88 -12.22 -16.59
CA LYS A 207 14.28 -13.49 -17.07
C LYS A 207 12.91 -13.24 -17.68
N TYR A 208 12.88 -12.44 -18.75
CA TYR A 208 11.64 -11.90 -19.31
C TYR A 208 10.67 -12.97 -19.83
N LYS A 209 11.16 -14.07 -20.40
CA LYS A 209 10.28 -15.16 -20.89
C LYS A 209 9.58 -15.89 -19.75
N GLU A 210 10.32 -16.19 -18.69
CA GLU A 210 9.77 -16.85 -17.51
C GLU A 210 8.81 -15.91 -16.75
N ALA A 211 9.11 -14.61 -16.69
CA ALA A 211 8.23 -13.61 -16.12
C ALA A 211 6.92 -13.50 -16.91
N GLU A 212 6.97 -13.45 -18.25
CA GLU A 212 5.78 -13.44 -19.10
C GLU A 212 4.91 -14.68 -18.85
N ALA A 213 5.51 -15.87 -18.75
CA ALA A 213 4.76 -17.09 -18.48
C ALA A 213 4.05 -17.09 -17.12
N ASP A 214 4.71 -16.58 -16.08
CA ASP A 214 4.09 -16.42 -14.75
C ASP A 214 2.93 -15.41 -14.80
N LEU A 215 3.13 -14.28 -15.47
CA LEU A 215 2.11 -13.25 -15.62
C LEU A 215 0.92 -13.72 -16.45
N ASP A 216 1.13 -14.56 -17.45
CA ASP A 216 0.06 -15.22 -18.19
C ASP A 216 -0.81 -16.07 -17.27
N GLN A 217 -0.21 -16.81 -16.32
CA GLN A 217 -0.96 -17.57 -15.32
C GLN A 217 -1.70 -16.66 -14.34
N SER A 218 -1.02 -15.63 -13.80
CA SER A 218 -1.65 -14.68 -12.88
C SER A 218 -2.84 -13.97 -13.53
N ILE A 219 -2.71 -13.49 -14.76
CA ILE A 219 -3.78 -12.83 -15.52
C ILE A 219 -4.92 -13.80 -15.87
N HIS A 220 -4.60 -15.05 -16.20
CA HIS A 220 -5.61 -16.07 -16.45
C HIS A 220 -6.48 -16.33 -15.21
N LEU A 221 -5.87 -16.34 -14.03
CA LEU A 221 -6.57 -16.54 -12.76
C LEU A 221 -7.30 -15.27 -12.29
N SER A 222 -6.74 -14.09 -12.53
CA SER A 222 -7.32 -12.80 -12.16
C SER A 222 -7.01 -11.73 -13.22
N ALA A 223 -7.97 -11.49 -14.10
CA ALA A 223 -7.84 -10.54 -15.22
C ALA A 223 -8.02 -9.05 -14.81
N LYS A 224 -8.25 -8.75 -13.52
CA LYS A 224 -8.56 -7.39 -13.06
C LYS A 224 -7.37 -6.65 -12.45
N ASN A 225 -6.20 -7.23 -12.42
CA ASN A 225 -5.00 -6.61 -11.86
C ASN A 225 -4.23 -5.88 -12.98
N ALA A 226 -4.35 -4.55 -13.03
CA ALA A 226 -3.65 -3.70 -14.00
C ALA A 226 -2.11 -3.86 -13.92
N GLY A 227 -1.56 -4.04 -12.71
CA GLY A 227 -0.12 -4.23 -12.49
C GLY A 227 0.45 -5.45 -13.22
N ASN A 228 -0.31 -6.55 -13.28
CA ASN A 228 0.13 -7.75 -13.99
C ASN A 228 0.26 -7.50 -15.50
N TYR A 229 -0.64 -6.73 -16.10
CA TYR A 229 -0.54 -6.35 -17.51
C TYR A 229 0.64 -5.41 -17.75
N ILE A 230 0.88 -4.42 -16.86
CA ILE A 230 2.05 -3.52 -16.95
C ILE A 230 3.35 -4.32 -16.88
N ASN A 231 3.45 -5.27 -15.95
CA ASN A 231 4.63 -6.11 -15.80
C ASN A 231 4.82 -7.05 -17.01
N ARG A 232 3.72 -7.58 -17.59
CA ARG A 232 3.80 -8.40 -18.80
C ARG A 232 4.18 -7.54 -20.02
N ALA A 233 3.68 -6.33 -20.11
CA ALA A 233 4.09 -5.38 -21.13
C ALA A 233 5.59 -5.11 -21.05
N LEU A 234 6.14 -4.90 -19.85
CA LEU A 234 7.57 -4.72 -19.64
C LEU A 234 8.37 -5.96 -20.07
N ALA A 235 7.92 -7.15 -19.69
CA ALA A 235 8.55 -8.41 -20.13
C ALA A 235 8.55 -8.51 -21.66
N ARG A 236 7.45 -8.23 -22.33
CA ARG A 236 7.29 -8.24 -23.79
C ARG A 236 8.13 -7.18 -24.47
N PHE A 237 8.19 -5.99 -23.90
CA PHE A 237 9.03 -4.91 -24.38
C PHE A 237 10.52 -5.34 -24.48
N HIS A 238 11.05 -5.90 -23.41
CA HIS A 238 12.45 -6.39 -23.40
C HIS A 238 12.70 -7.60 -24.32
N GLN A 239 11.64 -8.30 -24.71
CA GLN A 239 11.70 -9.35 -25.72
C GLN A 239 11.50 -8.82 -27.15
N ASN A 240 11.45 -7.49 -27.32
CA ASN A 240 11.15 -6.81 -28.59
C ASN A 240 9.74 -7.11 -29.16
N ASN A 241 8.82 -7.59 -28.33
CA ASN A 241 7.41 -7.76 -28.70
C ASN A 241 6.64 -6.46 -28.42
N LEU A 242 6.97 -5.41 -29.20
CA LEU A 242 6.43 -4.06 -28.97
C LEU A 242 4.90 -4.00 -29.14
N ARG A 243 4.35 -4.80 -30.07
CA ARG A 243 2.89 -4.87 -30.29
C ARG A 243 2.17 -5.50 -29.11
N GLY A 244 2.70 -6.60 -28.58
CA GLY A 244 2.14 -7.25 -27.39
C GLY A 244 2.23 -6.35 -26.15
N ALA A 245 3.36 -5.64 -26.00
CA ALA A 245 3.56 -4.69 -24.92
C ALA A 245 2.53 -3.53 -24.97
N MET A 246 2.31 -2.95 -26.17
CA MET A 246 1.32 -1.88 -26.36
C MET A 246 -0.09 -2.34 -25.98
N SER A 247 -0.49 -3.53 -26.44
CA SER A 247 -1.79 -4.12 -26.10
C SER A 247 -1.98 -4.30 -24.60
N ASP A 248 -0.93 -4.75 -23.89
CA ASP A 248 -0.99 -4.95 -22.45
C ASP A 248 -1.09 -3.61 -21.69
N TYR A 249 -0.34 -2.57 -22.11
CA TYR A 249 -0.49 -1.23 -21.52
C TYR A 249 -1.89 -0.66 -21.74
N ASP A 250 -2.47 -0.86 -22.93
CA ASP A 250 -3.85 -0.41 -23.20
C ASP A 250 -4.84 -1.14 -22.28
N LEU A 251 -4.73 -2.47 -22.13
CA LEU A 251 -5.57 -3.25 -21.22
C LEU A 251 -5.39 -2.83 -19.75
N ALA A 252 -4.16 -2.57 -19.33
CA ALA A 252 -3.88 -2.09 -17.98
C ALA A 252 -4.60 -0.77 -17.70
N LEU A 253 -4.57 0.17 -18.66
CA LEU A 253 -5.20 1.48 -18.53
C LEU A 253 -6.73 1.46 -18.75
N ASP A 254 -7.26 0.43 -19.39
CA ASP A 254 -8.70 0.15 -19.41
C ASP A 254 -9.20 -0.31 -18.03
N ILE A 255 -8.37 -1.05 -17.28
CA ILE A 255 -8.68 -1.52 -15.92
C ILE A 255 -8.49 -0.39 -14.90
N ASP A 256 -7.37 0.30 -14.96
CA ASP A 256 -7.00 1.42 -14.08
C ASP A 256 -6.57 2.63 -14.93
N PRO A 257 -7.52 3.50 -15.34
CA PRO A 257 -7.24 4.68 -16.15
C PRO A 257 -6.34 5.72 -15.48
N ASN A 258 -6.15 5.64 -14.17
CA ASN A 258 -5.34 6.58 -13.42
C ASN A 258 -3.94 6.04 -13.11
N ASN A 259 -3.57 4.88 -13.63
CA ASN A 259 -2.28 4.28 -13.37
C ASN A 259 -1.14 5.07 -14.04
N PHE A 260 -0.44 5.88 -13.26
CA PHE A 260 0.62 6.75 -13.79
C PHE A 260 1.78 5.94 -14.40
N LEU A 261 2.14 4.79 -13.82
CA LEU A 261 3.22 3.93 -14.34
C LEU A 261 2.83 3.33 -15.70
N GLY A 262 1.56 2.94 -15.86
CA GLY A 262 1.01 2.49 -17.13
C GLY A 262 1.12 3.55 -18.22
N HIS A 263 0.71 4.79 -17.92
CA HIS A 263 0.86 5.93 -18.85
C HIS A 263 2.33 6.22 -19.13
N TYR A 264 3.18 6.29 -18.11
CA TYR A 264 4.60 6.57 -18.30
C TYR A 264 5.28 5.55 -19.23
N ASN A 265 5.09 4.26 -18.96
CA ASN A 265 5.71 3.20 -19.77
C ASN A 265 5.11 3.12 -21.18
N ARG A 266 3.79 3.33 -21.33
CA ARG A 266 3.16 3.42 -22.65
C ARG A 266 3.67 4.61 -23.44
N GLY A 267 3.87 5.75 -22.78
CA GLY A 267 4.48 6.95 -23.37
C GLY A 267 5.89 6.67 -23.90
N LEU A 268 6.72 5.98 -23.11
CA LEU A 268 8.06 5.56 -23.58
C LEU A 268 7.98 4.63 -24.79
N LEU A 269 7.08 3.65 -24.77
CA LEU A 269 6.90 2.72 -25.89
C LEU A 269 6.38 3.45 -27.14
N ARG A 270 5.42 4.37 -27.00
CA ARG A 270 4.90 5.20 -28.11
C ARG A 270 6.00 6.06 -28.72
N ALA A 271 6.84 6.69 -27.90
CA ALA A 271 8.01 7.44 -28.35
C ALA A 271 8.96 6.56 -29.16
N GLN A 272 9.22 5.33 -28.70
CA GLN A 272 10.12 4.39 -29.39
C GLN A 272 9.56 3.95 -30.76
N VAL A 273 8.25 3.84 -30.91
CA VAL A 273 7.63 3.46 -32.19
C VAL A 273 7.30 4.67 -33.07
N GLY A 274 7.64 5.89 -32.65
CA GLY A 274 7.44 7.14 -33.41
C GLY A 274 6.04 7.71 -33.32
N ASP A 275 5.22 7.31 -32.33
CA ASP A 275 3.91 7.90 -32.05
C ASP A 275 4.05 9.05 -31.04
N ASP A 276 4.83 10.07 -31.42
CA ASP A 276 5.29 11.14 -30.54
C ASP A 276 4.14 11.94 -29.92
N ASN A 277 3.08 12.21 -30.70
CA ASN A 277 1.96 13.00 -30.20
C ASN A 277 1.20 12.30 -29.07
N ARG A 278 0.91 10.99 -29.22
CA ARG A 278 0.25 10.23 -28.17
C ARG A 278 1.21 9.93 -26.99
N ALA A 279 2.51 9.87 -27.24
CA ALA A 279 3.49 9.78 -26.15
C ALA A 279 3.48 11.05 -25.30
N ILE A 280 3.38 12.25 -25.93
CA ILE A 280 3.23 13.53 -25.22
C ILE A 280 1.95 13.53 -24.38
N GLU A 281 0.82 13.05 -24.90
CA GLU A 281 -0.44 12.92 -24.14
C GLU A 281 -0.29 12.05 -22.90
N ASP A 282 0.40 10.91 -23.00
CA ASP A 282 0.67 10.04 -21.87
C ASP A 282 1.56 10.73 -20.83
N PHE A 283 2.62 11.43 -21.22
CA PHE A 283 3.45 12.21 -20.28
C PHE A 283 2.70 13.42 -19.70
N ASP A 284 1.81 14.06 -20.46
CA ASP A 284 0.95 15.13 -19.93
C ASP A 284 0.03 14.59 -18.81
N PHE A 285 -0.50 13.36 -18.98
CA PHE A 285 -1.28 12.71 -17.95
C PHE A 285 -0.44 12.45 -16.70
N VAL A 286 0.76 11.86 -16.84
CA VAL A 286 1.69 11.63 -15.72
C VAL A 286 1.97 12.94 -14.99
N LEU A 287 2.28 14.02 -15.70
CA LEU A 287 2.61 15.32 -15.12
C LEU A 287 1.43 16.07 -14.51
N LYS A 288 0.20 15.68 -14.87
CA LYS A 288 -1.01 16.15 -14.18
C LYS A 288 -1.15 15.51 -12.80
N MET A 289 -0.79 14.24 -12.67
CA MET A 289 -0.86 13.49 -11.40
C MET A 289 0.37 13.75 -10.52
N GLU A 290 1.54 13.81 -11.14
CA GLU A 290 2.85 14.04 -10.51
C GLU A 290 3.57 15.22 -11.17
N PRO A 291 3.24 16.47 -10.82
CA PRO A 291 3.82 17.65 -11.47
C PRO A 291 5.35 17.74 -11.39
N ASP A 292 5.94 17.08 -10.39
CA ASP A 292 7.38 17.10 -10.14
C ASP A 292 8.13 15.88 -10.68
N ASN A 293 7.47 15.06 -11.51
CA ASN A 293 8.13 13.96 -12.20
C ASN A 293 9.06 14.50 -13.31
N MET A 294 10.33 14.68 -12.95
CA MET A 294 11.34 15.28 -13.85
C MET A 294 11.70 14.39 -15.03
N MET A 295 11.59 13.07 -14.87
CA MET A 295 11.81 12.12 -15.99
C MET A 295 10.72 12.26 -17.06
N ALA A 296 9.45 12.31 -16.64
CA ALA A 296 8.34 12.57 -17.57
C ALA A 296 8.48 13.96 -18.21
N THR A 297 8.87 15.00 -17.45
CA THR A 297 9.11 16.34 -17.95
C THR A 297 10.22 16.34 -19.01
N PHE A 298 11.33 15.67 -18.76
CA PHE A 298 12.44 15.60 -19.72
C PHE A 298 12.04 14.85 -20.99
N ASN A 299 11.41 13.68 -20.85
CA ASN A 299 10.97 12.87 -21.99
C ASN A 299 9.94 13.61 -22.84
N ARG A 300 8.99 14.31 -22.22
CA ARG A 300 8.06 15.19 -22.95
C ARG A 300 8.78 16.32 -23.70
N GLY A 301 9.77 16.93 -23.08
CA GLY A 301 10.62 17.93 -23.71
C GLY A 301 11.34 17.41 -24.96
N LEU A 302 11.87 16.18 -24.90
CA LEU A 302 12.50 15.53 -26.06
C LEU A 302 11.50 15.39 -27.22
N LEU A 303 10.31 14.87 -26.93
CA LEU A 303 9.27 14.68 -27.95
C LEU A 303 8.74 16.01 -28.51
N ARG A 304 8.56 17.03 -27.66
CA ARG A 304 8.18 18.38 -28.10
C ARG A 304 9.22 18.97 -29.05
N ALA A 305 10.50 18.80 -28.75
CA ALA A 305 11.57 19.23 -29.66
C ALA A 305 11.55 18.45 -30.98
N GLN A 306 11.29 17.17 -30.94
CA GLN A 306 11.19 16.30 -32.10
C GLN A 306 9.98 16.67 -33.00
N THR A 307 8.85 17.01 -32.41
CA THR A 307 7.64 17.44 -33.10
C THR A 307 7.63 18.94 -33.48
N GLY A 308 8.68 19.70 -33.16
CA GLY A 308 8.87 21.09 -33.51
C GLY A 308 8.34 22.11 -32.50
N ASP A 309 7.78 21.66 -31.37
CA ASP A 309 7.42 22.56 -30.26
C ASP A 309 8.66 22.91 -29.42
N TYR A 310 9.57 23.65 -30.03
CA TYR A 310 10.82 24.05 -29.37
C TYR A 310 10.60 24.92 -28.13
N ARG A 311 9.53 25.73 -28.10
CA ARG A 311 9.23 26.61 -26.95
C ARG A 311 8.75 25.78 -25.78
N GLY A 312 7.87 24.81 -26.00
CA GLY A 312 7.45 23.85 -24.98
C GLY A 312 8.62 23.01 -24.45
N ALA A 313 9.48 22.53 -25.35
CA ALA A 313 10.70 21.79 -24.99
C ALA A 313 11.65 22.61 -24.09
N ILE A 314 11.91 23.88 -24.44
CA ILE A 314 12.73 24.80 -23.63
C ILE A 314 12.15 24.99 -22.23
N SER A 315 10.82 25.10 -22.12
CA SER A 315 10.14 25.19 -20.83
C SER A 315 10.35 23.94 -19.98
N ASP A 316 10.14 22.75 -20.58
CA ASP A 316 10.32 21.46 -19.90
C ASP A 316 11.77 21.28 -19.45
N TYR A 317 12.74 21.49 -20.31
CA TYR A 317 14.17 21.41 -19.94
C TYR A 317 14.55 22.42 -18.87
N SER A 318 13.97 23.63 -18.90
CA SER A 318 14.24 24.65 -17.88
C SER A 318 13.75 24.24 -16.50
N LYS A 319 12.58 23.54 -16.43
CA LYS A 319 12.08 22.98 -15.18
C LYS A 319 13.02 21.89 -14.64
N VAL A 320 13.46 20.98 -15.50
CA VAL A 320 14.38 19.90 -15.13
C VAL A 320 15.72 20.45 -14.62
N ILE A 321 16.29 21.45 -15.30
CA ILE A 321 17.57 22.06 -14.94
C ILE A 321 17.45 22.86 -13.63
N ALA A 322 16.31 23.48 -13.35
CA ALA A 322 16.08 24.19 -12.10
C ALA A 322 16.15 23.23 -10.90
N GLU A 323 15.60 22.02 -11.03
CA GLU A 323 15.61 21.00 -10.00
C GLU A 323 16.97 20.26 -9.93
N TYR A 324 17.54 19.96 -11.10
CA TYR A 324 18.84 19.30 -11.25
C TYR A 324 19.87 20.18 -11.96
N PRO A 325 20.49 21.14 -11.26
CA PRO A 325 21.40 22.12 -11.88
C PRO A 325 22.67 21.53 -12.51
N ASN A 326 22.96 20.26 -12.22
CA ASN A 326 24.13 19.54 -12.77
C ASN A 326 23.75 18.56 -13.89
N PHE A 327 22.47 18.49 -14.29
CA PHE A 327 22.01 17.62 -15.35
C PHE A 327 22.41 18.13 -16.75
N MET A 328 23.60 17.74 -17.19
CA MET A 328 24.25 18.22 -18.42
C MET A 328 23.38 18.00 -19.68
N ALA A 329 22.67 16.86 -19.75
CA ALA A 329 21.80 16.55 -20.88
C ALA A 329 20.67 17.59 -21.05
N GLY A 330 20.12 18.07 -19.94
CA GLY A 330 19.08 19.13 -19.97
C GLY A 330 19.57 20.42 -20.60
N TYR A 331 20.78 20.86 -20.26
CA TYR A 331 21.40 22.05 -20.89
C TYR A 331 21.68 21.82 -22.38
N TYR A 332 22.18 20.65 -22.75
CA TYR A 332 22.46 20.31 -24.15
C TYR A 332 21.17 20.37 -24.98
N GLN A 333 20.13 19.69 -24.55
CA GLN A 333 18.84 19.67 -25.27
C GLN A 333 18.19 21.06 -25.32
N ARG A 334 18.32 21.86 -24.24
CA ARG A 334 17.79 23.23 -24.24
C ARG A 334 18.55 24.12 -25.19
N ALA A 335 19.89 24.04 -25.25
CA ALA A 335 20.71 24.78 -26.20
C ALA A 335 20.31 24.50 -27.65
N GLU A 336 20.14 23.22 -27.99
CA GLU A 336 19.73 22.82 -29.34
C GLU A 336 18.30 23.36 -29.68
N ALA A 337 17.37 23.27 -28.75
CA ALA A 337 16.02 23.82 -28.94
C ALA A 337 16.04 25.38 -29.11
N ARG A 338 16.90 26.08 -28.32
CA ARG A 338 17.11 27.54 -28.42
C ARG A 338 17.68 27.97 -29.78
N LYS A 339 18.65 27.21 -30.30
CA LYS A 339 19.18 27.47 -31.69
C LYS A 339 18.08 27.37 -32.71
N LYS A 340 17.16 26.42 -32.58
CA LYS A 340 16.05 26.24 -33.54
C LYS A 340 15.07 27.40 -33.56
N ILE A 341 14.92 28.16 -32.47
CA ILE A 341 14.07 29.36 -32.40
C ILE A 341 14.85 30.67 -32.58
N GLY A 342 16.16 30.58 -32.83
CA GLY A 342 17.01 31.78 -33.04
C GLY A 342 17.51 32.44 -31.74
N ASP A 343 17.33 31.79 -30.57
CA ASP A 343 17.88 32.28 -29.29
C ASP A 343 19.37 31.84 -29.15
N HIS A 344 20.22 32.42 -30.00
CA HIS A 344 21.65 32.09 -30.00
C HIS A 344 22.34 32.45 -28.66
N LYS A 345 21.96 33.57 -28.07
CA LYS A 345 22.53 34.05 -26.80
C LYS A 345 22.21 33.06 -25.64
N GLY A 346 20.97 32.60 -25.58
CA GLY A 346 20.58 31.62 -24.59
C GLY A 346 21.27 30.24 -24.81
N ALA A 347 21.46 29.83 -26.07
CA ALA A 347 22.18 28.62 -26.41
C ALA A 347 23.66 28.69 -25.99
N GLU A 348 24.36 29.79 -26.27
CA GLU A 348 25.76 30.01 -25.82
C GLU A 348 25.90 29.95 -24.28
N GLN A 349 24.90 30.47 -23.55
CA GLN A 349 24.91 30.39 -22.08
C GLN A 349 24.82 28.92 -21.59
N ASP A 350 23.99 28.13 -22.20
CA ASP A 350 23.87 26.71 -21.87
C ASP A 350 25.14 25.93 -22.23
N GLU A 351 25.73 26.18 -23.42
CA GLU A 351 27.00 25.60 -23.86
C GLU A 351 28.16 25.96 -22.91
N PHE A 352 28.22 27.21 -22.48
CA PHE A 352 29.22 27.65 -21.48
C PHE A 352 29.03 26.88 -20.15
N LYS A 353 27.79 26.69 -19.71
CA LYS A 353 27.51 25.92 -18.50
C LYS A 353 27.95 24.45 -18.63
N ILE A 354 27.70 23.82 -19.79
CA ILE A 354 28.16 22.46 -20.09
C ILE A 354 29.69 22.38 -20.05
N MET A 355 30.39 23.34 -20.70
CA MET A 355 31.87 23.41 -20.70
C MET A 355 32.41 23.52 -19.27
N LYS A 356 31.82 24.37 -18.44
CA LYS A 356 32.20 24.53 -17.05
C LYS A 356 32.05 23.22 -16.27
N MET A 357 30.93 22.53 -16.40
CA MET A 357 30.70 21.26 -15.74
C MET A 357 31.72 20.17 -16.18
N GLN A 358 32.12 20.17 -17.45
CA GLN A 358 33.14 19.26 -17.97
C GLN A 358 34.53 19.54 -17.39
N ILE A 359 34.88 20.81 -17.23
CA ILE A 359 36.14 21.25 -16.60
C ILE A 359 36.16 20.88 -15.12
N ASP A 360 35.07 21.16 -14.39
CA ASP A 360 34.95 20.85 -12.96
C ASP A 360 35.07 19.31 -12.74
N LYS A 361 34.44 18.50 -13.57
CA LYS A 361 34.56 17.04 -13.54
C LYS A 361 36.01 16.55 -13.80
N ARG A 362 36.74 17.17 -14.75
CA ARG A 362 38.15 16.84 -15.02
C ARG A 362 39.08 17.21 -13.86
N ASN A 363 38.78 18.30 -13.17
CA ASN A 363 39.59 18.83 -12.08
C ASN A 363 39.27 18.16 -10.73
N GLY A 364 38.36 17.14 -10.72
CA GLY A 364 37.98 16.44 -9.49
C GLY A 364 37.20 17.32 -8.48
N VAL A 365 36.69 18.46 -8.92
CA VAL A 365 35.82 19.31 -8.13
C VAL A 365 34.47 18.61 -8.09
N SER A 366 34.21 17.87 -7.01
CA SER A 366 32.87 17.31 -6.73
C SER A 366 31.95 18.51 -6.51
N SER A 367 31.08 18.76 -7.49
CA SER A 367 29.94 19.64 -7.28
C SER A 367 29.06 18.93 -6.27
N GLY A 368 28.88 19.53 -5.07
CA GLY A 368 28.15 18.96 -3.95
C GLY A 368 26.81 18.42 -4.40
N ASP A 369 26.71 17.09 -4.45
CA ASP A 369 25.53 16.35 -4.85
C ASP A 369 24.47 16.46 -3.76
N LYS A 370 23.38 17.13 -4.10
CA LYS A 370 22.10 16.72 -3.57
C LYS A 370 21.70 15.47 -4.36
N LYS A 371 21.79 14.31 -3.69
CA LYS A 371 21.29 12.98 -4.03
C LYS A 371 21.15 12.70 -5.53
N GLU A 372 22.12 11.99 -6.11
CA GLU A 372 21.80 11.05 -7.19
C GLU A 372 20.76 10.08 -6.60
N GLY A 373 19.50 10.26 -6.99
CA GLY A 373 18.48 9.27 -6.72
C GLY A 373 18.92 8.01 -7.45
N ASP A 374 19.04 6.93 -6.72
CA ASP A 374 19.19 5.57 -7.23
C ASP A 374 17.89 5.19 -7.92
N ASP A 375 17.66 5.76 -9.11
CA ASP A 375 16.44 5.59 -9.92
C ASP A 375 16.29 4.21 -10.53
N SER A 376 17.18 3.27 -10.18
CA SER A 376 17.05 1.87 -10.62
C SER A 376 16.06 1.05 -9.76
N LYS A 377 15.49 1.63 -8.70
CA LYS A 377 14.61 0.92 -7.75
C LYS A 377 13.10 1.08 -7.98
N ASP A 378 12.66 2.06 -8.78
CA ASP A 378 11.23 2.40 -8.86
C ASP A 378 10.41 1.60 -9.90
N VAL A 379 10.96 0.56 -10.51
CA VAL A 379 10.25 -0.21 -11.54
C VAL A 379 9.38 -1.33 -10.97
N ALA A 380 9.45 -1.62 -9.67
CA ALA A 380 8.84 -2.83 -9.11
C ALA A 380 7.86 -2.64 -7.95
N ASP A 381 7.55 -1.41 -7.52
CA ASP A 381 6.84 -1.25 -6.24
C ASP A 381 5.55 -0.44 -6.33
N ASN A 382 4.50 -1.05 -6.89
CA ASN A 382 3.11 -0.67 -6.65
C ASN A 382 2.21 -1.90 -6.66
N SER A 383 2.29 -2.68 -5.59
CA SER A 383 1.25 -3.63 -5.20
C SER A 383 0.79 -3.30 -3.79
N SER A 384 -0.22 -2.48 -3.67
CA SER A 384 -1.09 -2.39 -2.49
C SER A 384 -2.53 -2.48 -2.95
#